data_3b9828eb749b676438f4a37f7fe65047
#
_entry.id   3b9828eb749b676438f4a37f7fe65047
#
_cell.length_a   1.000
_cell.length_b   1.000
_cell.length_c   1.000
_cell.angle_alpha   90.00
_cell.angle_beta   90.00
_cell.angle_gamma   90.00
#
_symmetry.space_group_name_H-M   'P 1'
#
loop_
_entity.id
_entity.type
_entity.pdbx_description
1 polymer ?
#
loop_
_entity_poly.entity_id
_entity_poly.type
_entity_poly.pdbx_seq_one_letter_code
_entity_poly.pdbx_strand_id
1 'polypeptide(L)'
;MREEVLEGGNASGPVVRVGDTVRKAWTAATPHVIAYVRALRDGGVDAPEPLGRDPQGRQIIEFLPGALAMDAAPLSAAELGRVGGMVRRIHDVSARYVPAADAVWEPPLSPPAQELICHNDLAPWNLMLGDRWVFIDWDGASPSTRS
;
A
#
# COMPACT_ATOMS: atom_id res chain seq x y z
N MET A 1 -21.89 9.16 9.52
CA MET A 1 -21.38 7.83 9.21
C MET A 1 -20.60 7.26 10.37
N ARG A 2 -20.81 5.99 10.64
CA ARG A 2 -20.12 5.30 11.72
C ARG A 2 -18.67 5.06 11.37
N GLU A 3 -17.77 5.42 12.27
CA GLU A 3 -16.34 5.14 12.15
C GLU A 3 -15.98 3.96 13.03
N GLU A 4 -15.18 3.05 12.48
CA GLU A 4 -14.67 1.89 13.19
C GLU A 4 -13.14 1.94 13.15
N VAL A 5 -12.51 1.95 14.33
CA VAL A 5 -11.06 1.93 14.42
C VAL A 5 -10.54 0.57 14.00
N LEU A 6 -9.61 0.56 13.05
CA LEU A 6 -8.96 -0.66 12.60
C LEU A 6 -7.68 -0.89 13.38
N GLU A 7 -7.45 -2.14 13.78
CA GLU A 7 -6.21 -2.55 14.41
C GLU A 7 -5.12 -2.71 13.35
N GLY A 8 -3.91 -2.41 13.73
CA GLY A 8 -2.74 -2.50 12.88
C GLY A 8 -1.81 -1.37 13.22
N GLY A 9 -0.60 -1.73 13.62
CA GLY A 9 0.39 -0.74 14.00
C GLY A 9 0.78 0.10 12.81
N ASN A 10 0.55 1.39 12.91
CA ASN A 10 1.14 2.33 11.97
C ASN A 10 1.61 3.55 12.74
N ALA A 11 2.71 4.09 12.26
CA ALA A 11 3.31 5.27 12.85
C ALA A 11 2.51 6.55 12.57
N SER A 12 1.50 6.47 11.71
CA SER A 12 0.77 7.64 11.21
C SER A 12 -0.52 7.97 11.97
N GLY A 13 -0.77 7.31 13.11
CA GLY A 13 -1.97 7.54 13.90
C GLY A 13 -3.11 6.56 13.57
N PRO A 14 -4.33 6.84 14.04
CA PRO A 14 -5.43 5.91 13.91
C PRO A 14 -5.88 5.74 12.46
N VAL A 15 -6.20 4.50 12.11
CA VAL A 15 -6.84 4.13 10.85
C VAL A 15 -8.28 3.76 11.16
N VAL A 16 -9.22 4.37 10.48
CA VAL A 16 -10.65 4.10 10.72
C VAL A 16 -11.33 3.65 9.43
N ARG A 17 -12.33 2.78 9.58
CA ARG A 17 -13.20 2.37 8.50
C ARG A 17 -14.47 3.22 8.52
N VAL A 18 -14.86 3.73 7.35
CA VAL A 18 -16.12 4.43 7.14
C VAL A 18 -16.77 3.83 5.90
N GLY A 19 -17.79 3.00 6.10
CA GLY A 19 -18.42 2.26 4.99
C GLY A 19 -17.42 1.36 4.28
N ASP A 20 -17.30 1.51 2.97
CA ASP A 20 -16.37 0.76 2.14
C ASP A 20 -15.04 1.48 1.94
N THR A 21 -14.72 2.43 2.81
CA THR A 21 -13.48 3.20 2.75
C THR A 21 -12.71 3.12 4.05
N VAL A 22 -11.41 3.40 3.94
CA VAL A 22 -10.50 3.57 5.07
C VAL A 22 -10.05 5.02 5.09
N ARG A 23 -10.00 5.61 6.28
CA ARG A 23 -9.55 6.99 6.49
C ARG A 23 -8.31 6.99 7.37
N LYS A 24 -7.28 7.69 6.94
CA LYS A 24 -6.04 7.86 7.70
C LYS A 24 -5.38 9.20 7.39
N ALA A 25 -4.36 9.57 8.18
CA ALA A 25 -3.74 10.87 8.08
C ALA A 25 -3.23 11.18 6.67
N TRP A 26 -3.38 12.45 6.29
CA TRP A 26 -2.78 12.98 5.07
C TRP A 26 -1.45 13.64 5.44
N THR A 27 -0.38 13.24 4.80
CA THR A 27 0.97 13.78 5.04
C THR A 27 1.49 14.47 3.78
N ALA A 28 2.65 15.08 3.88
CA ALA A 28 3.30 15.68 2.71
C ALA A 28 3.62 14.65 1.62
N ALA A 29 3.83 13.39 2.00
CA ALA A 29 4.09 12.30 1.05
C ALA A 29 2.83 11.78 0.37
N THR A 30 1.65 11.95 0.96
CA THR A 30 0.41 11.35 0.47
C THR A 30 0.12 11.62 -1.02
N PRO A 31 0.23 12.85 -1.55
CA PRO A 31 -0.01 13.07 -2.98
C PRO A 31 0.92 12.24 -3.88
N HIS A 32 2.15 12.03 -3.46
CA HIS A 32 3.15 11.28 -4.22
C HIS A 32 2.93 9.78 -4.13
N VAL A 33 2.51 9.29 -2.96
CA VAL A 33 2.09 7.89 -2.77
C VAL A 33 0.85 7.61 -3.63
N ILE A 34 -0.13 8.51 -3.63
CA ILE A 34 -1.34 8.36 -4.46
C ILE A 34 -0.97 8.26 -5.95
N ALA A 35 -0.10 9.14 -6.43
CA ALA A 35 0.34 9.11 -7.83
C ALA A 35 1.01 7.77 -8.17
N TYR A 36 1.86 7.28 -7.29
CA TYR A 36 2.52 5.99 -7.45
C TYR A 36 1.52 4.83 -7.46
N VAL A 37 0.60 4.77 -6.49
CA VAL A 37 -0.41 3.71 -6.42
C VAL A 37 -1.31 3.73 -7.66
N ARG A 38 -1.69 4.90 -8.16
CA ARG A 38 -2.46 5.02 -9.40
C ARG A 38 -1.69 4.47 -10.59
N ALA A 39 -0.39 4.74 -10.67
CA ALA A 39 0.46 4.21 -11.73
C ALA A 39 0.56 2.67 -11.64
N LEU A 40 0.66 2.11 -10.43
CA LEU A 40 0.63 0.66 -10.24
C LEU A 40 -0.68 0.06 -10.75
N ARG A 41 -1.81 0.66 -10.39
CA ARG A 41 -3.13 0.20 -10.84
C ARG A 41 -3.26 0.28 -12.36
N ASP A 42 -2.80 1.36 -12.97
CA ASP A 42 -2.79 1.52 -14.43
C ASP A 42 -1.91 0.46 -15.12
N GLY A 43 -0.86 0.02 -14.44
CA GLY A 43 0.03 -1.04 -14.91
C GLY A 43 -0.46 -2.47 -14.63
N GLY A 44 -1.64 -2.62 -14.05
CA GLY A 44 -2.26 -3.93 -13.80
C GLY A 44 -2.00 -4.51 -12.42
N VAL A 45 -1.41 -3.75 -11.51
CA VAL A 45 -1.26 -4.16 -10.11
C VAL A 45 -2.57 -3.89 -9.38
N ASP A 46 -3.08 -4.90 -8.66
CA ASP A 46 -4.24 -4.71 -7.79
C ASP A 46 -3.77 -4.10 -6.48
N ALA A 47 -4.13 -2.84 -6.24
CA ALA A 47 -3.80 -2.09 -5.05
C ALA A 47 -5.04 -1.32 -4.58
N PRO A 48 -5.12 -0.93 -3.29
CA PRO A 48 -6.26 -0.16 -2.80
C PRO A 48 -6.42 1.14 -3.59
N GLU A 49 -7.62 1.40 -4.07
CA GLU A 49 -7.88 2.59 -4.87
C GLU A 49 -7.85 3.85 -4.01
N PRO A 50 -7.02 4.85 -4.36
CA PRO A 50 -7.08 6.15 -3.71
C PRO A 50 -8.36 6.88 -4.14
N LEU A 51 -9.15 7.33 -3.17
CA LEU A 51 -10.47 7.91 -3.42
C LEU A 51 -10.56 9.41 -3.09
N GLY A 52 -9.45 10.02 -2.65
CA GLY A 52 -9.40 11.44 -2.41
C GLY A 52 -9.16 11.82 -0.95
N ARG A 53 -9.75 12.92 -0.53
CA ARG A 53 -9.54 13.50 0.80
C ARG A 53 -10.90 13.90 1.39
N ASP A 54 -11.11 13.62 2.67
CA ASP A 54 -12.37 13.92 3.33
C ASP A 54 -12.40 15.35 3.91
N PRO A 55 -13.58 15.83 4.39
CA PRO A 55 -13.67 17.17 4.97
C PRO A 55 -12.80 17.39 6.20
N GLN A 56 -12.38 16.32 6.88
CA GLN A 56 -11.46 16.41 8.03
C GLN A 56 -9.99 16.42 7.61
N GLY A 57 -9.71 16.37 6.29
CA GLY A 57 -8.36 16.37 5.76
C GLY A 57 -7.68 15.01 5.75
N ARG A 58 -8.40 13.93 6.00
CA ARG A 58 -7.86 12.56 5.96
C ARG A 58 -7.90 12.01 4.54
N GLN A 59 -6.94 11.14 4.20
CA GLN A 59 -7.01 10.44 2.92
C GLN A 59 -8.09 9.36 2.97
N ILE A 60 -8.77 9.18 1.84
CA ILE A 60 -9.81 8.18 1.65
C ILE A 60 -9.26 7.10 0.73
N ILE A 61 -9.33 5.84 1.17
CA ILE A 61 -8.79 4.70 0.43
C ILE A 61 -9.84 3.60 0.41
N GLU A 62 -9.86 2.82 -0.65
CA GLU A 62 -10.71 1.64 -0.75
C GLU A 62 -10.47 0.68 0.43
N PHE A 63 -11.55 0.20 1.05
CA PHE A 63 -11.47 -0.86 2.06
C PHE A 63 -11.41 -2.23 1.37
N LEU A 64 -10.45 -3.06 1.75
CA LEU A 64 -10.28 -4.42 1.23
C LEU A 64 -10.84 -5.42 2.24
N PRO A 65 -11.97 -6.09 1.93
CA PRO A 65 -12.47 -7.15 2.79
C PRO A 65 -11.60 -8.40 2.69
N GLY A 66 -11.59 -9.20 3.75
CA GLY A 66 -10.80 -10.43 3.82
C GLY A 66 -10.07 -10.52 5.14
N ALA A 67 -9.06 -11.38 5.19
CA ALA A 67 -8.18 -11.56 6.35
C ALA A 67 -6.75 -11.24 5.98
N LEU A 68 -5.97 -10.74 6.94
CA LEU A 68 -4.54 -10.56 6.72
C LEU A 68 -3.86 -11.94 6.61
N ALA A 69 -2.87 -12.05 5.76
CA ALA A 69 -2.16 -13.31 5.55
C ALA A 69 -1.52 -13.82 6.85
N MET A 70 -1.08 -12.92 7.73
CA MET A 70 -0.51 -13.31 9.03
C MET A 70 -1.52 -14.00 9.95
N ASP A 71 -2.82 -13.75 9.76
CA ASP A 71 -3.91 -14.33 10.57
C ASP A 71 -4.54 -15.55 9.90
N ALA A 72 -4.13 -15.86 8.68
CA ALA A 72 -4.65 -16.99 7.91
C ALA A 72 -3.80 -18.24 8.15
N ALA A 73 -4.30 -19.39 7.66
CA ALA A 73 -3.50 -20.61 7.63
C ALA A 73 -2.25 -20.41 6.77
N PRO A 74 -1.14 -21.13 7.06
CA PRO A 74 0.06 -21.03 6.23
C PRO A 74 -0.23 -21.26 4.76
N LEU A 75 0.37 -20.43 3.92
CA LEU A 75 0.19 -20.53 2.47
C LEU A 75 0.87 -21.77 1.89
N SER A 76 0.22 -22.40 0.94
CA SER A 76 0.79 -23.51 0.19
C SER A 76 1.92 -23.02 -0.71
N ALA A 77 2.71 -23.97 -1.27
CA ALA A 77 3.75 -23.63 -2.22
C ALA A 77 3.19 -22.90 -3.46
N ALA A 78 2.02 -23.33 -3.96
CA ALA A 78 1.37 -22.68 -5.09
C ALA A 78 0.91 -21.25 -4.72
N GLU A 79 0.39 -21.07 -3.52
CA GLU A 79 -0.03 -19.74 -3.02
C GLU A 79 1.16 -18.82 -2.81
N LEU A 80 2.28 -19.32 -2.29
CA LEU A 80 3.52 -18.56 -2.19
C LEU A 80 4.04 -18.13 -3.56
N GLY A 81 3.92 -19.01 -4.56
CA GLY A 81 4.24 -18.69 -5.95
C GLY A 81 3.38 -17.54 -6.49
N ARG A 82 2.08 -17.54 -6.14
CA ARG A 82 1.17 -16.44 -6.49
C ARG A 82 1.61 -15.11 -5.87
N VAL A 83 1.98 -15.13 -4.60
CA VAL A 83 2.49 -13.93 -3.91
C VAL A 83 3.79 -13.44 -4.56
N GLY A 84 4.70 -14.35 -4.88
CA GLY A 84 5.94 -14.02 -5.59
C GLY A 84 5.67 -13.33 -6.93
N GLY A 85 4.67 -13.81 -7.68
CA GLY A 85 4.23 -13.19 -8.92
C GLY A 85 3.67 -11.78 -8.72
N MET A 86 2.94 -11.57 -7.64
CA MET A 86 2.43 -10.24 -7.26
C MET A 86 3.58 -9.26 -6.98
N VAL A 87 4.55 -9.70 -6.19
CA VAL A 87 5.73 -8.87 -5.86
C VAL A 87 6.53 -8.55 -7.13
N ARG A 88 6.71 -9.54 -8.00
CA ARG A 88 7.40 -9.35 -9.28
C ARG A 88 6.70 -8.29 -10.14
N ARG A 89 5.37 -8.37 -10.25
CA ARG A 89 4.59 -7.39 -11.03
C ARG A 89 4.73 -5.98 -10.45
N ILE A 90 4.67 -5.86 -9.12
CA ILE A 90 4.87 -4.57 -8.46
C ILE A 90 6.24 -3.99 -8.84
N HIS A 91 7.30 -4.78 -8.78
CA HIS A 91 8.63 -4.32 -9.14
C HIS A 91 8.74 -3.96 -10.63
N ASP A 92 8.15 -4.76 -11.51
CA ASP A 92 8.21 -4.50 -12.95
C ASP A 92 7.50 -3.21 -13.33
N VAL A 93 6.34 -2.93 -12.73
CA VAL A 93 5.62 -1.66 -12.96
C VAL A 93 6.36 -0.49 -12.33
N SER A 94 6.87 -0.68 -11.11
CA SER A 94 7.63 0.36 -10.39
C SER A 94 8.88 0.77 -11.14
N ALA A 95 9.55 -0.16 -11.83
CA ALA A 95 10.75 0.13 -12.60
C ALA A 95 10.48 1.10 -13.77
N ARG A 96 9.24 1.21 -14.22
CA ARG A 96 8.82 2.12 -15.29
C ARG A 96 8.21 3.43 -14.78
N TYR A 97 7.99 3.53 -13.46
CA TYR A 97 7.40 4.72 -12.88
C TYR A 97 8.48 5.78 -12.63
N VAL A 98 8.21 7.00 -13.09
CA VAL A 98 9.09 8.15 -12.86
C VAL A 98 8.33 9.10 -11.94
N PRO A 99 8.76 9.24 -10.68
CA PRO A 99 8.12 10.18 -9.76
C PRO A 99 8.40 11.63 -10.16
N ALA A 100 7.57 12.55 -9.67
CA ALA A 100 7.81 13.96 -9.83
C ALA A 100 9.16 14.33 -9.20
N ALA A 101 9.88 15.30 -9.78
CA ALA A 101 11.21 15.68 -9.30
C ALA A 101 11.18 16.24 -7.88
N ASP A 102 10.06 16.85 -7.47
CA ASP A 102 9.84 17.43 -6.14
C ASP A 102 9.12 16.47 -5.20
N ALA A 103 9.01 15.19 -5.54
CA ALA A 103 8.28 14.22 -4.72
C ALA A 103 8.91 14.09 -3.33
N VAL A 104 8.03 14.06 -2.33
CA VAL A 104 8.39 13.88 -0.93
C VAL A 104 7.89 12.52 -0.48
N TRP A 105 8.69 11.80 0.27
CA TRP A 105 8.39 10.46 0.75
C TRP A 105 8.63 10.39 2.27
N GLU A 106 8.01 9.42 2.93
CA GLU A 106 8.21 9.17 4.36
C GLU A 106 8.77 7.76 4.57
N PRO A 107 10.03 7.51 4.20
CA PRO A 107 10.63 6.20 4.39
C PRO A 107 10.93 5.98 5.88
N PRO A 108 10.71 4.77 6.40
CA PRO A 108 11.13 4.44 7.75
C PRO A 108 12.64 4.41 7.89
N LEU A 109 13.36 4.14 6.80
CA LEU A 109 14.82 4.10 6.72
C LEU A 109 15.27 4.72 5.40
N SER A 110 16.46 5.33 5.41
CA SER A 110 17.08 5.83 4.18
C SER A 110 17.92 4.72 3.57
N PRO A 111 17.53 4.16 2.42
CA PRO A 111 18.29 3.09 1.78
C PRO A 111 19.60 3.62 1.20
N PRO A 112 20.66 2.81 1.18
CA PRO A 112 21.95 3.20 0.63
C PRO A 112 21.95 3.30 -0.90
N ALA A 113 21.01 2.64 -1.57
CA ALA A 113 20.85 2.67 -3.03
C ALA A 113 19.39 2.85 -3.38
N GLN A 114 19.11 3.52 -4.50
CA GLN A 114 17.76 3.85 -4.93
C GLN A 114 17.60 3.49 -6.40
N GLU A 115 16.89 2.40 -6.68
CA GLU A 115 16.64 1.91 -8.03
C GLU A 115 15.24 2.27 -8.53
N LEU A 116 14.24 2.19 -7.64
CA LEU A 116 12.84 2.38 -7.98
C LEU A 116 12.06 2.70 -6.71
N ILE A 117 10.82 3.14 -6.88
CA ILE A 117 9.93 3.27 -5.73
C ILE A 117 9.49 1.88 -5.30
N CYS A 118 9.61 1.59 -4.01
CA CYS A 118 9.20 0.33 -3.39
C CYS A 118 8.18 0.57 -2.30
N HIS A 119 7.36 -0.45 -2.03
CA HIS A 119 6.46 -0.45 -0.89
C HIS A 119 7.21 -0.34 0.44
N ASN A 120 8.33 -1.04 0.54
CA ASN A 120 9.24 -1.13 1.70
C ASN A 120 8.71 -1.95 2.88
N ASP A 121 7.54 -2.56 2.77
CA ASP A 121 6.99 -3.41 3.83
C ASP A 121 6.04 -4.49 3.27
N LEU A 122 6.48 -5.16 2.20
CA LEU A 122 5.73 -6.27 1.61
C LEU A 122 5.86 -7.50 2.50
N ALA A 123 4.90 -7.68 3.39
CA ALA A 123 4.94 -8.68 4.45
C ALA A 123 3.53 -9.23 4.71
N PRO A 124 3.41 -10.38 5.43
CA PRO A 124 2.11 -10.98 5.72
C PRO A 124 1.13 -10.06 6.47
N TRP A 125 1.62 -9.11 7.23
CA TRP A 125 0.77 -8.15 7.92
C TRP A 125 0.23 -7.04 7.01
N ASN A 126 0.66 -6.97 5.76
CA ASN A 126 0.18 -6.03 4.75
C ASN A 126 -0.41 -6.72 3.53
N LEU A 127 -0.68 -8.02 3.59
CA LEU A 127 -1.31 -8.76 2.50
C LEU A 127 -2.72 -9.17 2.91
N MET A 128 -3.73 -8.62 2.22
CA MET A 128 -5.12 -9.02 2.37
C MET A 128 -5.43 -10.20 1.49
N LEU A 129 -6.01 -11.23 2.07
CA LEU A 129 -6.50 -12.43 1.39
C LEU A 129 -8.03 -12.42 1.43
N GLY A 130 -8.65 -12.28 0.29
CA GLY A 130 -10.08 -12.28 0.11
C GLY A 130 -10.39 -12.73 -1.31
N ASP A 131 -11.44 -12.22 -1.90
CA ASP A 131 -11.72 -12.43 -3.33
C ASP A 131 -10.59 -11.89 -4.19
N ARG A 132 -9.98 -10.82 -3.71
CA ARG A 132 -8.77 -10.22 -4.30
C ARG A 132 -7.64 -10.38 -3.30
N TRP A 133 -6.45 -10.70 -3.78
CA TRP A 133 -5.22 -10.69 -2.98
C TRP A 133 -4.51 -9.37 -3.24
N VAL A 134 -4.38 -8.53 -2.19
CA VAL A 134 -3.92 -7.16 -2.36
C VAL A 134 -2.97 -6.78 -1.24
N PHE A 135 -1.79 -6.24 -1.60
CA PHE A 135 -0.94 -5.59 -0.61
C PHE A 135 -1.52 -4.22 -0.27
N ILE A 136 -1.57 -3.92 1.02
CA ILE A 136 -2.10 -2.68 1.58
C ILE A 136 -0.99 -1.88 2.27
N ASP A 137 -1.33 -0.70 2.78
CA ASP A 137 -0.43 0.19 3.54
C ASP A 137 0.78 0.64 2.72
N TRP A 138 0.52 1.50 1.74
CA TRP A 138 1.52 2.03 0.82
C TRP A 138 2.18 3.32 1.32
N ASP A 139 1.86 3.79 2.53
CA ASP A 139 2.35 5.08 3.05
C ASP A 139 3.87 5.13 3.21
N GLY A 140 4.52 4.00 3.41
CA GLY A 140 5.97 3.90 3.49
C GLY A 140 6.69 3.84 2.14
N ALA A 141 5.94 3.96 1.03
CA ALA A 141 6.54 3.89 -0.30
C ALA A 141 7.58 5.00 -0.49
N SER A 142 8.71 4.64 -1.05
CA SER A 142 9.82 5.56 -1.27
C SER A 142 10.87 4.91 -2.17
N PRO A 143 11.82 5.71 -2.72
CA PRO A 143 12.93 5.15 -3.48
C PRO A 143 13.73 4.15 -2.66
N SER A 144 14.00 2.98 -3.23
CA SER A 144 14.71 1.91 -2.55
C SER A 144 15.26 0.90 -3.57
N THR A 145 15.92 -0.14 -3.07
CA THR A 145 16.28 -1.30 -3.87
C THR A 145 15.13 -2.30 -3.89
N ARG A 146 15.17 -3.24 -4.82
CA ARG A 146 14.17 -4.32 -4.88
C ARG A 146 14.20 -5.16 -3.61
N SER A 147 13.08 -5.18 -2.90
CA SER A 147 12.95 -5.96 -1.66
C SER A 147 11.50 -6.30 -1.38
#